data_edfeb579746a539925a6296af189a9db
#
_entry.id   edfeb579746a539925a6296af189a9db
#
_cell.length_a   1.000
_cell.length_b   1.000
_cell.length_c   1.000
_cell.angle_alpha   90.00
_cell.angle_beta   90.00
_cell.angle_gamma   90.00
#
_symmetry.space_group_name_H-M   'P 1'
#
loop_
_entity.id
_entity.type
_entity.pdbx_description
1 polymer ?
#
loop_
_entity_poly.entity_id
_entity_poly.type
_entity_poly.pdbx_seq_one_letter_code
_entity_poly.pdbx_strand_id
1 'polypeptide(L)'
;MKRIIVILLILILVAGGGAGALIMLGIVKNPFAPPQVEMSAAEKAADAADKKKFQPPPTNYTLIKFTHDLIIPVLIDGEVKKRVYLTGRIVASSAGSKAAIEGGMNRFLNDVIGDLVPFFQTYFQTHENVDLKLLKEKLVEHAKKVYGADAQDVLLTNVFEQAGNGAPR
;
A
#
# COMPACT_ATOMS: atom_id res chain seq x y z
N MET A 1 -38.13 4.33 -54.52
CA MET A 1 -36.78 3.97 -54.07
C MET A 1 -36.26 4.92 -52.96
N LYS A 2 -36.24 6.26 -53.12
CA LYS A 2 -35.71 7.18 -52.11
C LYS A 2 -36.39 7.06 -50.71
N ARG A 3 -37.72 6.83 -50.65
CA ARG A 3 -38.44 6.71 -49.35
C ARG A 3 -38.06 5.46 -48.57
N ILE A 4 -37.76 4.36 -49.27
CA ILE A 4 -37.38 3.08 -48.62
C ILE A 4 -35.97 3.22 -48.01
N ILE A 5 -35.06 3.90 -48.67
CA ILE A 5 -33.71 4.15 -48.18
C ILE A 5 -33.74 5.00 -46.89
N VAL A 6 -34.60 6.04 -46.87
CA VAL A 6 -34.75 6.89 -45.65
C VAL A 6 -35.29 6.12 -44.47
N ILE A 7 -36.32 5.26 -44.71
CA ILE A 7 -36.90 4.43 -43.63
C ILE A 7 -35.85 3.45 -43.08
N LEU A 8 -35.06 2.83 -43.97
CA LEU A 8 -34.01 1.89 -43.59
C LEU A 8 -32.88 2.56 -42.79
N LEU A 9 -32.51 3.80 -43.12
CA LEU A 9 -31.53 4.61 -42.40
C LEU A 9 -32.00 5.01 -41.01
N ILE A 10 -33.29 5.38 -40.88
CA ILE A 10 -33.91 5.68 -39.58
C ILE A 10 -33.95 4.44 -38.69
N LEU A 11 -34.26 3.26 -39.26
CA LEU A 11 -34.34 2.00 -38.55
C LEU A 11 -32.96 1.56 -38.01
N ILE A 12 -31.88 1.77 -38.79
CA ILE A 12 -30.51 1.51 -38.35
C ILE A 12 -30.10 2.48 -37.24
N LEU A 13 -30.51 3.73 -37.32
CA LEU A 13 -30.16 4.76 -36.33
C LEU A 13 -30.88 4.52 -35.00
N VAL A 14 -32.14 4.06 -35.02
CA VAL A 14 -32.90 3.68 -33.82
C VAL A 14 -32.39 2.39 -33.21
N ALA A 15 -32.02 1.37 -34.02
CA ALA A 15 -31.45 0.14 -33.50
C ALA A 15 -30.04 0.28 -32.92
N GLY A 16 -29.19 1.11 -33.55
CA GLY A 16 -27.84 1.35 -33.07
C GLY A 16 -27.77 2.31 -31.88
N GLY A 17 -28.59 3.39 -31.90
CA GLY A 17 -28.60 4.39 -30.84
C GLY A 17 -29.29 3.91 -29.55
N GLY A 18 -30.35 3.09 -29.68
CA GLY A 18 -31.09 2.59 -28.52
C GLY A 18 -30.28 1.63 -27.62
N ALA A 19 -29.50 0.74 -28.26
CA ALA A 19 -28.67 -0.21 -27.52
C ALA A 19 -27.53 0.49 -26.77
N GLY A 20 -26.89 1.51 -27.39
CA GLY A 20 -25.84 2.29 -26.74
C GLY A 20 -26.34 3.10 -25.52
N ALA A 21 -27.53 3.69 -25.64
CA ALA A 21 -28.11 4.46 -24.55
C ALA A 21 -28.50 3.59 -23.34
N LEU A 22 -29.02 2.38 -23.58
CA LEU A 22 -29.39 1.42 -22.53
C LEU A 22 -28.15 0.87 -21.80
N ILE A 23 -27.01 0.72 -22.48
CA ILE A 23 -25.75 0.32 -21.88
C ILE A 23 -25.19 1.49 -21.03
N MET A 24 -25.29 2.73 -21.50
CA MET A 24 -24.80 3.91 -20.79
C MET A 24 -25.64 4.23 -19.53
N LEU A 25 -26.92 3.90 -19.54
CA LEU A 25 -27.82 4.00 -18.38
C LEU A 25 -27.72 2.81 -17.40
N GLY A 26 -26.85 1.81 -17.69
CA GLY A 26 -26.64 0.66 -16.82
C GLY A 26 -27.80 -0.35 -16.79
N ILE A 27 -28.77 -0.20 -17.69
CA ILE A 27 -29.97 -1.08 -17.75
C ILE A 27 -29.64 -2.43 -18.40
N VAL A 28 -28.67 -2.46 -19.30
CA VAL A 28 -28.19 -3.67 -19.98
C VAL A 28 -26.70 -3.84 -19.74
N LYS A 29 -26.27 -5.02 -19.29
CA LYS A 29 -24.85 -5.35 -19.13
C LYS A 29 -24.16 -5.29 -20.50
N ASN A 30 -23.05 -4.56 -20.59
CA ASN A 30 -22.24 -4.45 -21.79
C ASN A 30 -21.67 -5.84 -22.16
N PRO A 31 -22.04 -6.46 -23.29
CA PRO A 31 -21.53 -7.78 -23.67
C PRO A 31 -20.04 -7.79 -24.04
N PHE A 32 -19.45 -6.61 -24.24
CA PHE A 32 -18.02 -6.43 -24.55
C PHE A 32 -17.20 -5.95 -23.33
N ALA A 33 -17.83 -5.78 -22.17
CA ALA A 33 -17.08 -5.50 -20.96
C ALA A 33 -16.24 -6.73 -20.58
N PRO A 34 -14.96 -6.56 -20.20
CA PRO A 34 -14.20 -7.67 -19.66
C PRO A 34 -14.95 -8.27 -18.46
N PRO A 35 -14.89 -9.59 -18.23
CA PRO A 35 -15.57 -10.22 -17.13
C PRO A 35 -15.19 -9.52 -15.84
N GLN A 36 -16.13 -8.80 -15.25
CA GLN A 36 -15.96 -8.28 -13.90
C GLN A 36 -15.97 -9.51 -12.99
N VAL A 37 -14.79 -9.85 -12.47
CA VAL A 37 -14.68 -10.81 -11.38
C VAL A 37 -15.51 -10.23 -10.24
N GLU A 38 -16.70 -10.77 -10.00
CA GLU A 38 -17.53 -10.35 -8.87
C GLU A 38 -16.77 -10.77 -7.60
N MET A 39 -15.99 -9.81 -7.07
CA MET A 39 -15.32 -10.00 -5.79
C MET A 39 -16.38 -10.33 -4.74
N SER A 40 -16.15 -11.39 -4.00
CA SER A 40 -17.03 -11.80 -2.91
C SER A 40 -17.18 -10.66 -1.88
N ALA A 41 -18.28 -10.67 -1.12
CA ALA A 41 -18.47 -9.67 -0.06
C ALA A 41 -17.30 -9.65 0.94
N ALA A 42 -16.66 -10.81 1.17
CA ALA A 42 -15.47 -10.94 2.00
C ALA A 42 -14.24 -10.27 1.38
N GLU A 43 -14.01 -10.43 0.06
CA GLU A 43 -12.91 -9.77 -0.66
C GLU A 43 -13.11 -8.25 -0.73
N LYS A 44 -14.34 -7.77 -0.94
CA LYS A 44 -14.65 -6.33 -0.90
C LYS A 44 -14.43 -5.74 0.49
N ALA A 45 -14.76 -6.48 1.55
CA ALA A 45 -14.51 -6.05 2.92
C ALA A 45 -13.00 -6.02 3.24
N ALA A 46 -12.24 -7.01 2.77
CA ALA A 46 -10.78 -7.06 2.92
C ALA A 46 -10.10 -5.91 2.15
N ASP A 47 -10.48 -5.67 0.90
CA ASP A 47 -9.94 -4.57 0.08
C ASP A 47 -10.29 -3.18 0.66
N ALA A 48 -11.50 -3.01 1.21
CA ALA A 48 -11.89 -1.79 1.90
C ALA A 48 -11.11 -1.58 3.22
N ALA A 49 -10.83 -2.65 3.97
CA ALA A 49 -10.02 -2.59 5.17
C ALA A 49 -8.56 -2.25 4.84
N ASP A 50 -8.00 -2.83 3.78
CA ASP A 50 -6.65 -2.55 3.33
C ASP A 50 -6.52 -1.11 2.81
N LYS A 51 -7.47 -0.61 2.03
CA LYS A 51 -7.49 0.79 1.59
C LYS A 51 -7.49 1.77 2.76
N LYS A 52 -8.21 1.48 3.85
CA LYS A 52 -8.18 2.31 5.06
C LYS A 52 -6.81 2.36 5.73
N LYS A 53 -6.03 1.27 5.70
CA LYS A 53 -4.67 1.21 6.28
C LYS A 53 -3.68 2.12 5.56
N PHE A 54 -3.91 2.42 4.27
CA PHE A 54 -3.03 3.25 3.44
C PHE A 54 -3.57 4.66 3.17
N GLN A 55 -4.70 5.02 3.78
CA GLN A 55 -5.19 6.40 3.70
C GLN A 55 -4.28 7.33 4.52
N PRO A 56 -3.99 8.55 4.00
CA PRO A 56 -3.29 9.54 4.79
C PRO A 56 -4.12 9.88 6.03
N PRO A 57 -3.47 10.10 7.18
CA PRO A 57 -4.18 10.48 8.39
C PRO A 57 -4.89 11.83 8.17
N PRO A 58 -6.03 12.06 8.86
CA PRO A 58 -6.68 13.36 8.87
C PRO A 58 -5.70 14.48 9.28
N THR A 59 -5.93 15.69 8.79
CA THR A 59 -5.01 16.85 8.94
C THR A 59 -4.72 17.30 10.38
N ASN A 60 -5.41 16.75 11.36
CA ASN A 60 -5.28 17.10 12.77
C ASN A 60 -4.35 16.16 13.57
N TYR A 61 -3.67 15.19 12.94
CA TYR A 61 -2.72 14.32 13.63
C TYR A 61 -1.33 14.97 13.75
N THR A 62 -0.67 14.68 14.87
CA THR A 62 0.75 15.02 15.06
C THR A 62 1.61 13.93 14.45
N LEU A 63 2.47 14.33 13.50
CA LEU A 63 3.42 13.46 12.84
C LEU A 63 4.82 13.64 13.42
N ILE A 64 5.43 12.56 13.90
CA ILE A 64 6.77 12.56 14.49
C ILE A 64 7.70 11.79 13.56
N LYS A 65 8.66 12.49 12.95
CA LYS A 65 9.63 11.90 12.05
C LYS A 65 10.60 10.99 12.82
N PHE A 66 11.04 9.89 12.20
CA PHE A 66 12.15 9.10 12.73
C PHE A 66 13.39 9.97 12.89
N THR A 67 14.14 9.80 13.97
CA THR A 67 15.35 10.61 14.26
C THR A 67 16.43 10.42 13.21
N HIS A 68 16.50 9.25 12.59
CA HIS A 68 17.42 8.92 11.50
C HIS A 68 16.78 7.89 10.57
N ASP A 69 17.36 7.75 9.38
CA ASP A 69 16.95 6.72 8.44
C ASP A 69 17.42 5.34 8.93
N LEU A 70 16.56 4.34 8.80
CA LEU A 70 16.92 2.97 9.09
C LEU A 70 17.61 2.37 7.88
N ILE A 71 18.76 1.74 8.10
CA ILE A 71 19.49 0.99 7.07
C ILE A 71 19.57 -0.45 7.52
N ILE A 72 18.85 -1.33 6.85
CA ILE A 72 18.74 -2.73 7.22
C ILE A 72 19.52 -3.58 6.23
N PRO A 73 20.65 -4.17 6.65
CA PRO A 73 21.42 -5.05 5.79
C PRO A 73 20.70 -6.38 5.62
N VAL A 74 20.63 -6.86 4.40
CA VAL A 74 20.15 -8.21 4.05
C VAL A 74 21.36 -9.08 3.81
N LEU A 75 21.61 -10.01 4.73
CA LEU A 75 22.70 -10.95 4.63
C LEU A 75 22.17 -12.27 4.05
N ILE A 76 22.82 -12.76 3.00
CA ILE A 76 22.59 -14.08 2.42
C ILE A 76 23.96 -14.74 2.33
N ASP A 77 24.09 -15.92 2.88
CA ASP A 77 25.38 -16.67 2.95
C ASP A 77 26.53 -15.86 3.58
N GLY A 78 26.21 -15.03 4.58
CA GLY A 78 27.18 -14.22 5.29
C GLY A 78 27.62 -12.94 4.55
N GLU A 79 27.12 -12.68 3.35
CA GLU A 79 27.42 -11.48 2.57
C GLU A 79 26.24 -10.51 2.52
N VAL A 80 26.52 -9.20 2.59
CA VAL A 80 25.49 -8.18 2.39
C VAL A 80 25.12 -8.12 0.91
N LYS A 81 24.02 -8.78 0.54
CA LYS A 81 23.51 -8.80 -0.85
C LYS A 81 22.68 -7.57 -1.18
N LYS A 82 22.05 -6.98 -0.18
CA LYS A 82 21.13 -5.85 -0.36
C LYS A 82 21.08 -5.00 0.93
N ARG A 83 20.75 -3.72 0.80
CA ARG A 83 20.38 -2.84 1.92
C ARG A 83 19.02 -2.25 1.67
N VAL A 84 18.15 -2.30 2.67
CA VAL A 84 16.84 -1.65 2.64
C VAL A 84 16.95 -0.35 3.45
N TYR A 85 16.68 0.75 2.79
CA TYR A 85 16.64 2.09 3.39
C TYR A 85 15.19 2.44 3.67
N LEU A 86 14.92 2.89 4.88
CA LEU A 86 13.58 3.13 5.37
C LEU A 86 13.54 4.45 6.13
N THR A 87 12.65 5.35 5.71
CA THR A 87 12.31 6.58 6.42
C THR A 87 10.82 6.63 6.69
N GLY A 88 10.42 7.08 7.87
CA GLY A 88 9.02 7.12 8.24
C GLY A 88 8.66 8.17 9.27
N ARG A 89 7.37 8.19 9.59
CA ARG A 89 6.80 9.03 10.65
C ARG A 89 5.81 8.22 11.47
N ILE A 90 5.81 8.42 12.78
CA ILE A 90 4.78 7.89 13.68
C ILE A 90 3.63 8.89 13.73
N VAL A 91 2.43 8.38 13.59
CA VAL A 91 1.18 9.13 13.78
C VAL A 91 0.83 9.05 15.26
N ALA A 92 0.96 10.16 15.97
CA ALA A 92 0.57 10.24 17.37
C ALA A 92 -0.96 10.29 17.51
N SER A 93 -1.50 9.62 18.51
CA SER A 93 -2.94 9.63 18.82
C SER A 93 -3.44 10.99 19.29
N SER A 94 -2.54 11.80 19.87
CA SER A 94 -2.81 13.15 20.36
C SER A 94 -1.56 14.01 20.34
N ALA A 95 -1.71 15.33 20.47
CA ALA A 95 -0.59 16.24 20.65
C ALA A 95 0.20 15.97 21.95
N GLY A 96 -0.46 15.46 22.99
CA GLY A 96 0.15 15.11 24.27
C GLY A 96 1.08 13.89 24.16
N SER A 97 0.84 12.97 23.22
CA SER A 97 1.66 11.77 23.01
C SER A 97 3.03 12.07 22.36
N LYS A 98 3.23 13.29 21.86
CA LYS A 98 4.46 13.68 21.14
C LYS A 98 5.73 13.44 21.97
N ALA A 99 5.77 13.93 23.19
CA ALA A 99 6.94 13.82 24.06
C ALA A 99 7.29 12.36 24.40
N ALA A 100 6.27 11.51 24.63
CA ALA A 100 6.45 10.09 24.89
C ALA A 100 7.04 9.36 23.66
N ILE A 101 6.56 9.68 22.45
CA ILE A 101 7.05 9.08 21.22
C ILE A 101 8.48 9.55 20.92
N GLU A 102 8.76 10.85 21.04
CA GLU A 102 10.12 11.39 20.82
C GLU A 102 11.12 10.79 21.82
N GLY A 103 10.76 10.68 23.09
CA GLY A 103 11.62 10.09 24.12
C GLY A 103 11.88 8.59 23.93
N GLY A 104 10.94 7.87 23.37
CA GLY A 104 11.06 6.43 23.08
C GLY A 104 11.62 6.08 21.70
N MET A 105 11.92 7.06 20.84
CA MET A 105 12.23 6.84 19.42
C MET A 105 13.43 5.91 19.22
N ASN A 106 14.51 6.09 19.94
CA ASN A 106 15.68 5.24 19.80
C ASN A 106 15.39 3.78 20.18
N ARG A 107 14.58 3.55 21.22
CA ARG A 107 14.15 2.20 21.58
C ARG A 107 13.33 1.58 20.48
N PHE A 108 12.35 2.31 19.94
CA PHE A 108 11.54 1.86 18.82
C PHE A 108 12.38 1.50 17.60
N LEU A 109 13.30 2.36 17.17
CA LEU A 109 14.15 2.11 16.01
C LEU A 109 15.07 0.90 16.21
N ASN A 110 15.63 0.71 17.42
CA ASN A 110 16.45 -0.45 17.74
C ASN A 110 15.62 -1.76 17.73
N ASP A 111 14.40 -1.75 18.29
CA ASP A 111 13.50 -2.91 18.27
C ASP A 111 13.13 -3.27 16.82
N VAL A 112 12.85 -2.27 15.98
CA VAL A 112 12.54 -2.46 14.55
C VAL A 112 13.73 -3.07 13.80
N ILE A 113 14.95 -2.56 14.00
CA ILE A 113 16.15 -3.11 13.36
C ILE A 113 16.36 -4.56 13.80
N GLY A 114 16.22 -4.84 15.09
CA GLY A 114 16.38 -6.19 15.66
C GLY A 114 15.45 -7.22 15.06
N ASP A 115 14.22 -6.83 14.71
CA ASP A 115 13.23 -7.72 14.08
C ASP A 115 13.39 -7.78 12.55
N LEU A 116 13.62 -6.64 11.89
CA LEU A 116 13.65 -6.59 10.44
C LEU A 116 14.91 -7.23 9.83
N VAL A 117 16.05 -7.26 10.53
CA VAL A 117 17.26 -7.92 10.03
C VAL A 117 17.02 -9.41 9.81
N PRO A 118 16.63 -10.25 10.80
CA PRO A 118 16.36 -11.65 10.58
C PRO A 118 15.15 -11.89 9.66
N PHE A 119 14.14 -11.04 9.74
CA PHE A 119 12.99 -11.11 8.84
C PHE A 119 13.41 -11.00 7.38
N PHE A 120 14.17 -9.98 7.00
CA PHE A 120 14.59 -9.80 5.61
C PHE A 120 15.58 -10.85 5.12
N GLN A 121 16.42 -11.40 6.00
CA GLN A 121 17.27 -12.54 5.65
C GLN A 121 16.46 -13.75 5.13
N THR A 122 15.32 -14.04 5.76
CA THR A 122 14.43 -15.13 5.34
C THR A 122 13.55 -14.70 4.17
N TYR A 123 13.00 -13.50 4.21
CA TYR A 123 12.07 -12.97 3.21
C TYR A 123 12.70 -12.91 1.81
N PHE A 124 13.91 -12.37 1.68
CA PHE A 124 14.61 -12.24 0.41
C PHE A 124 15.20 -13.53 -0.17
N GLN A 125 15.06 -14.66 0.52
CA GLN A 125 15.35 -15.97 -0.08
C GLN A 125 14.31 -16.36 -1.15
N THR A 126 13.09 -15.84 -1.04
CA THR A 126 11.95 -16.19 -1.91
C THR A 126 11.31 -14.99 -2.60
N HIS A 127 11.68 -13.78 -2.23
CA HIS A 127 11.11 -12.54 -2.76
C HIS A 127 12.21 -11.61 -3.27
N GLU A 128 11.98 -10.97 -4.40
CA GLU A 128 12.96 -10.04 -4.99
C GLU A 128 12.85 -8.62 -4.41
N ASN A 129 11.64 -8.17 -4.08
CA ASN A 129 11.36 -6.80 -3.65
C ASN A 129 10.63 -6.77 -2.31
N VAL A 130 10.78 -5.67 -1.57
CA VAL A 130 10.08 -5.45 -0.30
C VAL A 130 8.56 -5.31 -0.53
N ASP A 131 7.77 -6.06 0.22
CA ASP A 131 6.34 -5.82 0.35
C ASP A 131 6.11 -4.66 1.34
N LEU A 132 5.70 -3.50 0.80
CA LEU A 132 5.46 -2.28 1.59
C LEU A 132 4.31 -2.44 2.58
N LYS A 133 3.31 -3.27 2.27
CA LYS A 133 2.18 -3.54 3.16
C LYS A 133 2.63 -4.32 4.38
N LEU A 134 3.35 -5.41 4.16
CA LEU A 134 3.90 -6.24 5.23
C LEU A 134 4.90 -5.46 6.09
N LEU A 135 5.75 -4.65 5.47
CA LEU A 135 6.69 -3.78 6.18
C LEU A 135 5.94 -2.77 7.07
N LYS A 136 4.91 -2.11 6.54
CA LYS A 136 4.09 -1.18 7.31
C LYS A 136 3.42 -1.87 8.50
N GLU A 137 2.84 -3.06 8.31
CA GLU A 137 2.19 -3.83 9.37
C GLU A 137 3.16 -4.13 10.51
N LYS A 138 4.37 -4.58 10.22
CA LYS A 138 5.44 -4.81 11.21
C LYS A 138 5.81 -3.54 11.96
N LEU A 139 6.00 -2.42 11.28
CA LEU A 139 6.33 -1.15 11.93
C LEU A 139 5.22 -0.65 12.85
N VAL A 140 3.96 -0.82 12.47
CA VAL A 140 2.79 -0.47 13.31
C VAL A 140 2.74 -1.37 14.54
N GLU A 141 3.02 -2.67 14.40
CA GLU A 141 3.08 -3.60 15.51
C GLU A 141 4.16 -3.18 16.53
N HIS A 142 5.37 -2.86 16.06
CA HIS A 142 6.46 -2.37 16.92
C HIS A 142 6.11 -1.04 17.58
N ALA A 143 5.51 -0.10 16.83
CA ALA A 143 5.09 1.17 17.39
C ALA A 143 4.06 0.99 18.52
N LYS A 144 3.09 0.11 18.34
CA LYS A 144 2.11 -0.23 19.38
C LYS A 144 2.73 -0.95 20.58
N LYS A 145 3.72 -1.81 20.35
CA LYS A 145 4.46 -2.48 21.43
C LYS A 145 5.25 -1.51 22.30
N VAL A 146 5.87 -0.49 21.69
CA VAL A 146 6.71 0.49 22.40
C VAL A 146 5.89 1.60 23.03
N TYR A 147 4.87 2.12 22.33
CA TYR A 147 4.13 3.32 22.69
C TYR A 147 2.67 3.06 23.09
N GLY A 148 2.18 1.82 22.93
CA GLY A 148 0.79 1.49 23.25
C GLY A 148 -0.22 2.32 22.46
N ALA A 149 -1.14 2.97 23.18
CA ALA A 149 -2.19 3.81 22.60
C ALA A 149 -1.68 5.16 22.08
N ASP A 150 -0.47 5.58 22.43
CA ASP A 150 0.11 6.86 21.98
C ASP A 150 0.46 6.85 20.49
N ALA A 151 0.84 5.69 19.93
CA ALA A 151 1.09 5.52 18.50
C ALA A 151 -0.14 4.95 17.81
N GLN A 152 -0.73 5.69 16.89
CA GLN A 152 -1.90 5.27 16.12
C GLN A 152 -1.53 4.51 14.85
N ASP A 153 -0.56 5.01 14.10
CA ASP A 153 -0.12 4.43 12.82
C ASP A 153 1.34 4.78 12.56
N VAL A 154 1.93 4.17 11.54
CA VAL A 154 3.25 4.50 10.99
C VAL A 154 3.12 4.79 9.51
N LEU A 155 3.62 5.93 9.08
CA LEU A 155 3.68 6.33 7.68
C LEU A 155 5.08 6.08 7.14
N LEU A 156 5.19 5.25 6.11
CA LEU A 156 6.40 5.12 5.31
C LEU A 156 6.51 6.31 4.36
N THR A 157 7.58 7.10 4.48
CA THR A 157 7.80 8.26 3.60
C THR A 157 8.78 7.96 2.49
N ASN A 158 9.72 7.06 2.73
CA ASN A 158 10.65 6.58 1.72
C ASN A 158 11.07 5.15 2.03
N VAL A 159 11.05 4.29 1.03
CA VAL A 159 11.59 2.92 1.08
C VAL A 159 12.28 2.66 -0.24
N PHE A 160 13.56 2.33 -0.20
CA PHE A 160 14.28 1.91 -1.40
C PHE A 160 15.31 0.84 -1.06
N GLU A 161 15.64 0.06 -2.07
CA GLU A 161 16.59 -1.03 -1.97
C GLU A 161 17.84 -0.67 -2.76
N GLN A 162 18.98 -0.98 -2.18
CA GLN A 162 20.29 -0.84 -2.83
C GLN A 162 20.99 -2.20 -2.83
N ALA A 163 21.52 -2.61 -3.97
CA ALA A 163 22.35 -3.80 -4.05
C ALA A 163 23.55 -3.64 -3.11
N GLY A 164 23.88 -4.69 -2.38
CA GLY A 164 25.11 -4.75 -1.61
C GLY A 164 26.30 -4.70 -2.56
N ASN A 165 27.32 -3.95 -2.21
CA ASN A 165 28.60 -4.01 -2.91
C ASN A 165 29.27 -5.34 -2.53
N GLY A 166 28.84 -6.44 -3.20
CA GLY A 166 29.70 -7.60 -3.29
C GLY A 166 30.94 -7.15 -4.06
N ALA A 167 32.11 -7.21 -3.44
CA ALA A 167 33.35 -6.98 -4.16
C ALA A 167 33.35 -7.85 -5.41
N PRO A 168 33.65 -7.30 -6.60
CA PRO A 168 33.84 -8.15 -7.77
C PRO A 168 34.96 -9.13 -7.45
N ARG A 169 34.66 -10.42 -7.58
CA ARG A 169 35.67 -11.48 -7.53
C ARG A 169 36.48 -11.47 -8.82
#